data_244d4f89a7e3a107fa93cf9062e6ad6d
#
_entry.id   244d4f89a7e3a107fa93cf9062e6ad6d
#
_cell.length_a   1.000
_cell.length_b   1.000
_cell.length_c   1.000
_cell.angle_alpha   90.00
_cell.angle_beta   90.00
_cell.angle_gamma   90.00
#
_symmetry.space_group_name_H-M   'P 1'
#
loop_
_entity.id
_entity.type
_entity.pdbx_description
1 polymer ?
#
loop_
_entity_poly.entity_id
_entity_poly.type
_entity_poly.pdbx_seq_one_letter_code
_entity_poly.pdbx_strand_id
1 'polypeptide(L)'
;MMYAFAAIAWLGFVVHNVADLPGQTLISSETLWPTAVTAVLLLLYAFGPRRAATIGILAWAALHFMGGIVSVLPLPFLPFEPDQTLRHYSFHVLYALTQVPLVAVSWQEVRRPTTRA
;
A
#
# COMPACT_ATOMS: atom_id res chain seq x y z
N MET A 1 5.79 15.68 1.03
CA MET A 1 4.96 14.78 1.87
C MET A 1 4.60 13.47 1.14
N MET A 2 4.17 13.51 -0.12
CA MET A 2 3.78 12.29 -0.88
C MET A 2 4.82 11.18 -0.82
N TYR A 3 6.07 11.47 -1.17
CA TYR A 3 7.16 10.48 -1.16
C TYR A 3 7.46 9.90 0.22
N ALA A 4 7.41 10.73 1.28
CA ALA A 4 7.65 10.27 2.64
C ALA A 4 6.55 9.29 3.08
N PHE A 5 5.29 9.60 2.81
CA PHE A 5 4.19 8.72 3.15
C PHE A 5 4.13 7.46 2.28
N ALA A 6 4.53 7.56 1.00
CA ALA A 6 4.70 6.40 0.15
C ALA A 6 5.81 5.46 0.66
N ALA A 7 6.92 6.02 1.15
CA ALA A 7 7.99 5.23 1.77
C ALA A 7 7.51 4.53 3.05
N ILE A 8 6.76 5.21 3.91
CA ILE A 8 6.18 4.61 5.13
C ILE A 8 5.21 3.48 4.77
N ALA A 9 4.32 3.71 3.81
CA ALA A 9 3.37 2.71 3.34
C ALA A 9 4.08 1.48 2.73
N TRP A 10 5.10 1.70 1.92
CA TRP A 10 5.92 0.64 1.33
C TRP A 10 6.68 -0.16 2.41
N LEU A 11 7.27 0.52 3.39
CA LEU A 11 7.97 -0.15 4.50
C LEU A 11 7.02 -1.04 5.31
N GLY A 12 5.82 -0.57 5.63
CA GLY A 12 4.83 -1.39 6.34
C GLY A 12 4.44 -2.64 5.56
N PHE A 13 4.25 -2.52 4.26
CA PHE A 13 4.01 -3.63 3.36
C PHE A 13 5.20 -4.61 3.31
N VAL A 14 6.43 -4.11 3.13
CA VAL A 14 7.63 -4.95 3.07
C VAL A 14 7.88 -5.68 4.38
N VAL A 15 7.74 -5.00 5.51
CA VAL A 15 7.88 -5.61 6.84
C VAL A 15 6.86 -6.74 7.03
N HIS A 16 5.60 -6.52 6.66
CA HIS A 16 4.59 -7.58 6.69
C HIS A 16 5.02 -8.79 5.84
N ASN A 17 5.43 -8.58 4.59
CA ASN A 17 5.77 -9.69 3.71
C ASN A 17 7.04 -10.43 4.18
N VAL A 18 8.10 -9.70 4.47
CA VAL A 18 9.42 -10.33 4.70
C VAL A 18 9.56 -10.87 6.13
N ALA A 19 8.99 -10.20 7.12
CA ALA A 19 9.14 -10.59 8.52
C ALA A 19 8.07 -11.58 9.00
N ASP A 20 6.88 -11.57 8.40
CA ASP A 20 5.76 -12.39 8.85
C ASP A 20 5.45 -13.58 7.94
N LEU A 21 5.54 -13.42 6.63
CA LEU A 21 5.23 -14.51 5.70
C LEU A 21 6.44 -15.43 5.47
N PRO A 22 6.27 -16.76 5.65
CA PRO A 22 7.36 -17.70 5.47
C PRO A 22 7.95 -17.67 4.05
N GLY A 23 9.28 -17.62 3.97
CA GLY A 23 10.02 -17.70 2.70
C GLY A 23 9.96 -16.45 1.81
N GLN A 24 9.26 -15.39 2.23
CA GLN A 24 9.21 -14.14 1.48
C GLN A 24 10.49 -13.32 1.63
N THR A 25 10.92 -12.74 0.52
CA THR A 25 12.06 -11.83 0.43
C THR A 25 11.71 -10.58 -0.36
N LEU A 26 12.62 -9.62 -0.44
CA LEU A 26 12.43 -8.41 -1.25
C LEU A 26 12.25 -8.70 -2.76
N ILE A 27 12.77 -9.82 -3.24
CA ILE A 27 12.70 -10.24 -4.65
C ILE A 27 11.61 -11.27 -4.92
N SER A 28 10.87 -11.71 -3.90
CA SER A 28 9.70 -12.55 -4.09
C SER A 28 8.63 -11.80 -4.89
N SER A 29 7.91 -12.49 -5.77
CA SER A 29 6.92 -11.88 -6.66
C SER A 29 5.89 -11.03 -5.92
N GLU A 30 5.43 -11.51 -4.76
CA GLU A 30 4.45 -10.86 -3.89
C GLU A 30 4.94 -9.54 -3.30
N THR A 31 6.26 -9.34 -3.23
CA THR A 31 6.88 -8.10 -2.76
C THR A 31 7.38 -7.24 -3.93
N LEU A 32 7.97 -7.87 -4.94
CA LEU A 32 8.59 -7.19 -6.08
C LEU A 32 7.57 -6.45 -6.93
N TRP A 33 6.45 -7.09 -7.30
CA TRP A 33 5.42 -6.47 -8.14
C TRP A 33 4.77 -5.25 -7.50
N PRO A 34 4.30 -5.29 -6.24
CA PRO A 34 3.78 -4.10 -5.59
C PRO A 34 4.81 -2.99 -5.42
N THR A 35 6.08 -3.34 -5.20
CA THR A 35 7.19 -2.38 -5.17
C THR A 35 7.37 -1.71 -6.54
N ALA A 36 7.35 -2.46 -7.62
CA ALA A 36 7.45 -1.93 -8.98
C ALA A 36 6.28 -1.00 -9.33
N VAL A 37 5.05 -1.39 -8.99
CA VAL A 37 3.87 -0.53 -9.19
C VAL A 37 3.99 0.77 -8.40
N THR A 38 4.41 0.70 -7.14
CA THR A 38 4.64 1.89 -6.31
C THR A 38 5.69 2.81 -6.94
N ALA A 39 6.81 2.26 -7.41
CA ALA A 39 7.86 3.03 -8.08
C ALA A 39 7.35 3.71 -9.36
N VAL A 40 6.61 2.99 -10.20
CA VAL A 40 6.01 3.56 -11.43
C VAL A 40 5.05 4.69 -11.11
N LEU A 41 4.18 4.52 -10.13
CA LEU A 41 3.24 5.58 -9.71
C LEU A 41 3.97 6.84 -9.20
N LEU A 42 5.05 6.67 -8.45
CA LEU A 42 5.86 7.79 -7.96
C LEU A 42 6.65 8.47 -9.09
N LEU A 43 7.13 7.74 -10.08
CA LEU A 43 7.75 8.31 -11.28
C LEU A 43 6.72 9.09 -12.11
N LEU A 44 5.52 8.57 -12.29
CA LEU A 44 4.43 9.29 -12.95
C LEU A 44 4.02 10.55 -12.17
N TYR A 45 4.05 10.49 -10.85
CA TYR A 45 3.79 11.66 -10.01
C TYR A 45 4.88 12.73 -10.14
N ALA A 46 6.15 12.32 -10.32
CA ALA A 46 7.28 13.23 -10.49
C ALA A 46 7.34 13.88 -11.89
N PHE A 47 7.13 13.07 -12.92
CA PHE A 47 7.49 13.44 -14.30
C PHE A 47 6.31 13.35 -15.29
N GLY A 48 5.19 12.81 -14.89
CA GLY A 48 4.04 12.55 -15.75
C GLY A 48 2.79 13.38 -15.39
N PRO A 49 1.61 12.88 -15.74
CA PRO A 49 0.33 13.55 -15.48
C PRO A 49 -0.01 13.45 -13.97
N ARG A 50 0.47 14.41 -13.22
CA ARG A 50 0.46 14.42 -11.74
C ARG A 50 -0.90 14.08 -11.14
N ARG A 51 -2.00 14.64 -11.68
CA ARG A 51 -3.35 14.37 -11.17
C ARG A 51 -3.74 12.90 -11.34
N ALA A 52 -3.48 12.33 -12.50
CA ALA A 52 -3.75 10.92 -12.77
C ALA A 52 -2.89 10.00 -11.89
N ALA A 53 -1.61 10.36 -11.71
CA ALA A 53 -0.70 9.64 -10.81
C ALA A 53 -1.19 9.70 -9.36
N THR A 54 -1.66 10.87 -8.88
CA THR A 54 -2.21 11.00 -7.53
C THR A 54 -3.46 10.14 -7.33
N ILE A 55 -4.34 10.07 -8.33
CA ILE A 55 -5.51 9.17 -8.29
C ILE A 55 -5.06 7.70 -8.25
N GLY A 56 -4.05 7.35 -9.04
CA GLY A 56 -3.46 6.01 -9.03
C GLY A 56 -2.85 5.65 -7.68
N ILE A 57 -2.09 6.57 -7.06
CA ILE A 57 -1.52 6.39 -5.72
C ILE A 57 -2.62 6.23 -4.67
N LEU A 58 -3.67 7.04 -4.73
CA LEU A 58 -4.81 6.92 -3.82
C LEU A 58 -5.48 5.55 -3.94
N ALA A 59 -5.79 5.12 -5.16
CA ALA A 59 -6.41 3.82 -5.40
C ALA A 59 -5.50 2.68 -4.93
N TRP A 60 -4.20 2.78 -5.18
CA TRP A 60 -3.20 1.80 -4.76
C TRP A 60 -3.08 1.71 -3.24
N ALA A 61 -2.97 2.85 -2.56
CA ALA A 61 -2.91 2.90 -1.09
C ALA A 61 -4.21 2.40 -0.44
N ALA A 62 -5.37 2.73 -1.00
CA ALA A 62 -6.66 2.23 -0.54
C ALA A 62 -6.79 0.72 -0.73
N LEU A 63 -6.31 0.18 -1.86
CA LEU A 63 -6.27 -1.26 -2.11
C LEU A 63 -5.39 -1.98 -1.08
N HIS A 64 -4.20 -1.45 -0.78
CA HIS A 64 -3.31 -2.01 0.23
C HIS A 64 -3.89 -1.91 1.64
N PHE A 65 -4.53 -0.79 1.99
CA PHE A 65 -5.21 -0.62 3.26
C PHE A 65 -6.33 -1.67 3.44
N MET A 66 -7.20 -1.80 2.46
CA MET A 66 -8.29 -2.79 2.49
C MET A 66 -7.77 -4.22 2.45
N GLY A 67 -6.76 -4.48 1.61
CA GLY A 67 -6.09 -5.77 1.55
C GLY A 67 -5.46 -6.18 2.87
N GLY A 68 -4.79 -5.25 3.56
CA GLY A 68 -4.22 -5.47 4.88
C GLY A 68 -5.25 -5.85 5.94
N ILE A 69 -6.49 -5.34 5.84
CA ILE A 69 -7.58 -5.69 6.75
C ILE A 69 -8.26 -7.01 6.35
N VAL A 70 -8.65 -7.14 5.08
CA VAL A 70 -9.47 -8.24 4.60
C VAL A 70 -8.70 -9.56 4.56
N SER A 71 -7.43 -9.52 4.16
CA SER A 71 -6.63 -10.73 3.95
C SER A 71 -6.21 -11.45 5.24
N VAL A 72 -6.39 -10.85 6.41
CA VAL A 72 -6.14 -11.51 7.70
C VAL A 72 -7.39 -12.21 8.25
N LEU A 73 -8.56 -11.87 7.73
CA LEU A 73 -9.83 -12.44 8.21
C LEU A 73 -10.05 -13.84 7.61
N PRO A 74 -10.61 -14.80 8.37
CA PRO A 74 -10.89 -16.15 7.91
C PRO A 74 -12.15 -16.18 7.02
N LEU A 75 -12.06 -15.53 5.85
CA LEU A 75 -13.19 -15.38 4.95
C LEU A 75 -13.26 -16.55 3.95
N PRO A 76 -14.44 -17.13 3.70
CA PRO A 76 -14.57 -18.34 2.89
C PRO A 76 -14.27 -18.13 1.40
N PHE A 77 -14.24 -16.89 0.91
CA PHE A 77 -13.93 -16.58 -0.48
C PHE A 77 -12.44 -16.30 -0.75
N LEU A 78 -11.59 -16.27 0.29
CA LEU A 78 -10.16 -16.13 0.09
C LEU A 78 -9.56 -17.41 -0.50
N PRO A 79 -8.61 -17.30 -1.44
CA PRO A 79 -7.95 -18.46 -2.04
C PRO A 79 -6.89 -19.09 -1.12
N PHE A 80 -6.82 -18.70 0.13
CA PHE A 80 -5.87 -19.15 1.16
C PHE A 80 -6.51 -19.04 2.55
N GLU A 81 -5.95 -19.77 3.50
CA GLU A 81 -6.33 -19.69 4.91
C GLU A 81 -5.29 -18.86 5.68
N PRO A 82 -5.61 -17.62 6.09
CA PRO A 82 -4.68 -16.79 6.84
C PRO A 82 -4.49 -17.29 8.27
N ASP A 83 -3.26 -17.23 8.76
CA ASP A 83 -2.94 -17.54 10.16
C ASP A 83 -3.75 -16.68 11.13
N GLN A 84 -4.35 -17.32 12.13
CA GLN A 84 -5.16 -16.67 13.16
C GLN A 84 -4.34 -16.50 14.46
N THR A 85 -3.13 -15.93 14.35
CA THR A 85 -2.22 -15.67 15.47
C THR A 85 -2.14 -14.19 15.78
N LEU A 86 -1.88 -13.84 17.06
CA LEU A 86 -1.67 -12.46 17.47
C LEU A 86 -0.52 -11.80 16.69
N ARG A 87 0.55 -12.56 16.43
CA ARG A 87 1.68 -12.08 15.63
C ARG A 87 1.22 -11.66 14.22
N HIS A 88 0.51 -12.52 13.51
CA HIS A 88 0.04 -12.25 12.16
C HIS A 88 -0.91 -11.05 12.12
N TYR A 89 -1.88 -10.99 13.04
CA TYR A 89 -2.76 -9.83 13.19
C TYR A 89 -1.99 -8.53 13.45
N SER A 90 -0.96 -8.57 14.28
CA SER A 90 -0.13 -7.39 14.58
C SER A 90 0.58 -6.85 13.34
N PHE A 91 1.11 -7.70 12.47
CA PHE A 91 1.72 -7.30 11.21
C PHE A 91 0.70 -6.71 10.24
N HIS A 92 -0.52 -7.25 10.19
CA HIS A 92 -1.60 -6.69 9.38
C HIS A 92 -2.08 -5.32 9.88
N VAL A 93 -2.17 -5.12 11.19
CA VAL A 93 -2.46 -3.82 11.78
C VAL A 93 -1.38 -2.80 11.42
N LEU A 94 -0.11 -3.15 11.57
CA LEU A 94 1.02 -2.31 11.17
C LEU A 94 0.94 -1.97 9.68
N TYR A 95 0.71 -2.96 8.84
CA TYR A 95 0.58 -2.79 7.40
C TYR A 95 -0.57 -1.84 7.05
N ALA A 96 -1.75 -2.04 7.59
CA ALA A 96 -2.91 -1.18 7.34
C ALA A 96 -2.67 0.26 7.84
N LEU A 97 -2.15 0.43 9.05
CA LEU A 97 -1.91 1.75 9.64
C LEU A 97 -0.88 2.56 8.83
N THR A 98 0.14 1.94 8.28
CA THR A 98 1.15 2.63 7.46
C THR A 98 0.59 3.14 6.12
N GLN A 99 -0.55 2.62 5.65
CA GLN A 99 -1.22 3.12 4.44
C GLN A 99 -2.02 4.41 4.70
N VAL A 100 -2.49 4.62 5.92
CA VAL A 100 -3.42 5.73 6.26
C VAL A 100 -2.88 7.11 5.89
N PRO A 101 -1.62 7.47 6.20
CA PRO A 101 -1.09 8.78 5.82
C PRO A 101 -1.04 8.98 4.29
N LEU A 102 -0.72 7.92 3.55
CA LEU A 102 -0.67 7.99 2.09
C LEU A 102 -2.07 8.16 1.49
N VAL A 103 -3.06 7.44 1.99
CA VAL A 103 -4.47 7.63 1.61
C VAL A 103 -4.91 9.07 1.89
N ALA A 104 -4.61 9.58 3.09
CA ALA A 104 -5.03 10.92 3.51
C ALA A 104 -4.42 12.01 2.63
N VAL A 105 -3.10 11.98 2.39
CA VAL A 105 -2.43 13.02 1.58
C VAL A 105 -2.85 12.94 0.12
N SER A 106 -2.98 11.74 -0.43
CA SER A 106 -3.44 11.56 -1.82
C SER A 106 -4.87 12.04 -2.00
N TRP A 107 -5.76 11.72 -1.06
CA TRP A 107 -7.14 12.22 -1.05
C TRP A 107 -7.21 13.74 -1.00
N GLN A 108 -6.44 14.37 -0.12
CA GLN A 108 -6.38 15.83 -0.02
C GLN A 108 -5.88 16.45 -1.34
N GLU A 109 -4.87 15.86 -1.96
CA GLU A 109 -4.32 16.37 -3.22
C GLU A 109 -5.29 16.22 -4.39
N VAL A 110 -6.02 15.10 -4.49
CA VAL A 110 -7.07 14.91 -5.51
C VAL A 110 -8.19 15.94 -5.37
N ARG A 111 -8.56 16.32 -4.15
CA ARG A 111 -9.62 17.28 -3.89
C ARG A 111 -9.24 18.75 -4.10
N ARG A 112 -7.95 19.05 -4.22
CA ARG A 112 -7.51 20.43 -4.50
C ARG A 112 -8.05 20.87 -5.87
N PRO A 113 -8.70 22.05 -5.95
CA PRO A 113 -9.12 22.59 -7.24
C PRO A 113 -7.91 22.73 -8.15
N THR A 114 -8.08 22.33 -9.41
CA THR A 114 -7.08 22.64 -10.44
C THR A 114 -7.17 24.14 -10.66
N THR A 115 -6.23 24.90 -10.12
CA THR A 115 -6.09 26.33 -10.46
C THR A 115 -5.82 26.37 -11.96
N ARG A 116 -6.86 26.69 -12.73
CA ARG A 116 -6.65 27.10 -14.14
C ARG A 116 -5.89 28.41 -14.05
N ALA A 117 -4.65 28.36 -14.44
CA ALA A 117 -3.88 29.58 -14.75
C ALA A 117 -4.46 30.29 -15.95
#